data_1054c92eb389e6785b59c5678c5e34b7
#
_entry.id   1054c92eb389e6785b59c5678c5e34b7
#
_cell.length_a   1.000
_cell.length_b   1.000
_cell.length_c   1.000
_cell.angle_alpha   90.00
_cell.angle_beta   90.00
_cell.angle_gamma   90.00
#
_symmetry.space_group_name_H-M   'P 1'
#
loop_
_entity.id
_entity.type
_entity.pdbx_description
1 polymer ?
#
loop_
_entity_poly.entity_id
_entity_poly.type
_entity_poly.pdbx_seq_one_letter_code
_entity_poly.pdbx_strand_id
1 'polypeptide(L)'
;QVADYAAEYGVLTGYRRANFKGNRINSQMFSGYLSYSPNKYFNAQIGNDKQFWGEGYRSLFLSDNSSNNPYLKLTTNFWRIKYVYLLNVMRYGQVNGFNIDNNPSHFKTKYGAYHLVSVDVTKWMQFNFFEGVTWYHNDSNRVRGMEVSYLIPVAFIRPVEFALGSPDNVVLGIGMKFKASPKQIFYTQIMLDDMDVAAARKGKGFYRTKVAAQFGYKGYDLFKVKHLDFQTELNLVRPFVYAHKAPEQSYTNYNQSLAHP
;
A
#
# COMPACT_ATOMS: atom_id res chain seq x y z
N GLN A 1 -20.55 12.53 -17.49
CA GLN A 1 -20.53 11.70 -16.24
C GLN A 1 -19.12 11.21 -15.92
N VAL A 2 -18.45 10.39 -16.78
CA VAL A 2 -17.09 9.89 -16.47
C VAL A 2 -16.06 11.01 -16.56
N ALA A 3 -16.21 11.95 -17.50
CA ALA A 3 -15.36 13.12 -17.62
C ALA A 3 -15.53 14.06 -16.42
N ASP A 4 -16.76 14.27 -15.99
CA ASP A 4 -17.09 15.08 -14.82
C ASP A 4 -16.55 14.41 -13.54
N TYR A 5 -16.71 13.09 -13.42
CA TYR A 5 -16.14 12.31 -12.31
C TYR A 5 -14.60 12.42 -12.27
N ALA A 6 -13.92 12.28 -13.41
CA ALA A 6 -12.47 12.41 -13.47
C ALA A 6 -11.99 13.84 -13.18
N ALA A 7 -12.77 14.86 -13.55
CA ALA A 7 -12.48 16.24 -13.21
C ALA A 7 -12.73 16.55 -11.73
N GLU A 8 -13.73 15.92 -11.12
CA GLU A 8 -14.15 16.18 -9.75
C GLU A 8 -13.35 15.34 -8.72
N TYR A 9 -13.05 14.07 -9.01
CA TYR A 9 -12.48 13.11 -8.04
C TYR A 9 -11.05 12.66 -8.36
N GLY A 10 -10.42 13.14 -9.41
CA GLY A 10 -9.03 12.88 -9.72
C GLY A 10 -8.78 12.01 -10.95
N VAL A 11 -7.56 11.55 -11.07
CA VAL A 11 -7.06 10.82 -12.22
C VAL A 11 -7.76 9.46 -12.33
N LEU A 12 -8.25 9.15 -13.53
CA LEU A 12 -8.70 7.79 -13.84
C LEU A 12 -7.56 6.80 -13.55
N THR A 13 -7.92 5.69 -12.92
CA THR A 13 -6.99 4.59 -12.63
C THR A 13 -6.24 4.24 -13.92
N GLY A 14 -4.93 4.41 -13.91
CA GLY A 14 -4.08 3.96 -14.98
C GLY A 14 -3.28 5.03 -15.67
N TYR A 15 -3.60 6.34 -15.65
CA TYR A 15 -2.74 7.22 -16.40
C TYR A 15 -2.68 8.73 -16.24
N ARG A 16 -1.50 9.18 -16.67
CA ARG A 16 -0.89 10.50 -16.67
C ARG A 16 -1.50 11.54 -17.63
N ARG A 17 -2.25 11.11 -18.66
CA ARG A 17 -2.93 11.97 -19.63
C ARG A 17 -4.22 11.32 -20.11
N ALA A 18 -5.33 11.72 -19.53
CA ALA A 18 -6.60 11.46 -20.15
C ALA A 18 -6.81 12.54 -21.25
N ASN A 19 -6.85 12.15 -22.50
CA ASN A 19 -7.29 13.06 -23.57
C ASN A 19 -8.81 13.02 -23.62
N PHE A 20 -9.42 14.13 -23.25
CA PHE A 20 -10.85 14.33 -23.36
C PHE A 20 -11.19 14.75 -24.79
N LYS A 21 -12.00 13.96 -25.47
CA LYS A 21 -12.53 14.31 -26.79
C LYS A 21 -14.04 14.11 -26.76
N GLY A 22 -14.79 15.18 -26.47
CA GLY A 22 -16.22 15.10 -26.23
C GLY A 22 -16.53 14.20 -25.01
N ASN A 23 -17.39 13.19 -25.19
CA ASN A 23 -17.78 12.23 -24.16
C ASN A 23 -16.82 11.02 -24.03
N ARG A 24 -15.66 11.05 -24.67
CA ARG A 24 -14.69 9.94 -24.68
C ARG A 24 -13.44 10.33 -23.93
N ILE A 25 -12.95 9.39 -23.12
CA ILE A 25 -11.68 9.49 -22.40
C ILE A 25 -10.78 8.37 -22.93
N ASN A 26 -9.61 8.76 -23.44
CA ASN A 26 -8.55 7.83 -23.81
C ASN A 26 -7.47 7.91 -22.74
N SER A 27 -7.23 6.81 -22.04
CA SER A 27 -6.10 6.65 -21.12
C SER A 27 -5.22 5.48 -21.57
N GLN A 28 -3.92 5.60 -21.34
CA GLN A 28 -2.96 4.56 -21.63
C GLN A 28 -2.24 4.18 -20.33
N MET A 29 -2.08 2.90 -20.10
CA MET A 29 -1.34 2.37 -18.97
C MET A 29 -0.24 1.44 -19.50
N PHE A 30 0.97 1.62 -19.00
CA PHE A 30 2.10 0.74 -19.27
C PHE A 30 2.46 -0.02 -18.00
N SER A 31 2.54 -1.36 -18.09
CA SER A 31 3.06 -2.21 -17.03
C SER A 31 4.19 -3.05 -17.58
N GLY A 32 5.25 -3.19 -16.81
CA GLY A 32 6.37 -4.03 -17.17
C GLY A 32 7.46 -4.01 -16.11
N TYR A 33 8.23 -5.08 -16.06
CA TYR A 33 9.36 -5.18 -15.13
C TYR A 33 10.48 -6.04 -15.67
N LEU A 34 11.68 -5.80 -15.14
CA LEU A 34 12.84 -6.67 -15.26
C LEU A 34 13.10 -7.32 -13.91
N SER A 35 13.38 -8.62 -13.92
CA SER A 35 13.63 -9.40 -12.72
C SER A 35 14.92 -10.19 -12.86
N TYR A 36 15.74 -10.16 -11.81
CA TYR A 36 17.01 -10.88 -11.75
C TYR A 36 17.14 -11.66 -10.44
N SER A 37 17.40 -12.94 -10.53
CA SER A 37 17.61 -13.84 -9.39
C SER A 37 19.01 -14.44 -9.48
N PRO A 38 20.02 -13.86 -8.79
CA PRO A 38 21.37 -14.40 -8.79
C PRO A 38 21.45 -15.81 -8.15
N ASN A 39 20.53 -16.11 -7.25
CA ASN A 39 20.39 -17.42 -6.61
C ASN A 39 18.96 -17.62 -6.09
N LYS A 40 18.71 -18.75 -5.44
CA LYS A 40 17.37 -19.09 -4.90
C LYS A 40 16.92 -18.24 -3.70
N TYR A 41 17.82 -17.46 -3.11
CA TYR A 41 17.52 -16.65 -1.93
C TYR A 41 17.18 -15.20 -2.25
N PHE A 42 17.73 -14.67 -3.34
CA PHE A 42 17.62 -13.25 -3.69
C PHE A 42 16.95 -13.05 -5.03
N ASN A 43 16.05 -12.09 -5.08
CA ASN A 43 15.48 -11.56 -6.32
C ASN A 43 15.46 -10.04 -6.25
N ALA A 44 15.91 -9.41 -7.32
CA ALA A 44 15.79 -7.97 -7.54
C ALA A 44 14.87 -7.72 -8.74
N GLN A 45 13.98 -6.78 -8.60
CA GLN A 45 13.02 -6.43 -9.64
C GLN A 45 12.91 -4.91 -9.75
N ILE A 46 13.01 -4.39 -10.97
CA ILE A 46 12.74 -2.99 -11.30
C ILE A 46 11.65 -2.92 -12.35
N GLY A 47 10.70 -2.02 -12.17
CA GLY A 47 9.56 -1.94 -13.09
C GLY A 47 8.66 -0.75 -12.86
N ASN A 48 7.55 -0.77 -13.60
CA ASN A 48 6.45 0.16 -13.44
C ASN A 48 5.15 -0.65 -13.42
N ASP A 49 4.60 -0.86 -12.23
CA ASP A 49 3.40 -1.69 -12.05
C ASP A 49 2.74 -1.43 -10.70
N LYS A 50 1.62 -2.10 -10.46
CA LYS A 50 0.92 -2.17 -9.19
C LYS A 50 1.54 -3.24 -8.30
N GLN A 51 1.38 -3.09 -7.00
CA GLN A 51 1.85 -4.09 -6.02
C GLN A 51 0.67 -4.54 -5.16
N PHE A 52 0.56 -5.85 -4.97
CA PHE A 52 -0.47 -6.44 -4.14
C PHE A 52 0.17 -7.33 -3.06
N TRP A 53 -0.03 -6.96 -1.79
CA TRP A 53 0.53 -7.68 -0.63
C TRP A 53 -0.58 -8.12 0.32
N GLY A 54 -1.14 -9.28 0.08
CA GLY A 54 -2.22 -9.84 0.87
C GLY A 54 -2.64 -11.22 0.38
N GLU A 55 -3.51 -11.87 1.14
CA GLU A 55 -4.11 -13.16 0.82
C GLU A 55 -5.52 -13.01 0.27
N GLY A 56 -6.13 -11.84 0.44
CA GLY A 56 -7.53 -11.55 0.11
C GLY A 56 -7.78 -11.19 -1.35
N TYR A 57 -9.02 -10.87 -1.64
CA TYR A 57 -9.42 -10.15 -2.86
C TYR A 57 -8.96 -8.69 -2.78
N ARG A 58 -9.00 -8.12 -1.58
CA ARG A 58 -8.49 -6.80 -1.24
C ARG A 58 -7.28 -6.92 -0.33
N SER A 59 -6.52 -5.85 -0.16
CA SER A 59 -5.43 -5.78 0.80
C SER A 59 -5.41 -4.44 1.50
N LEU A 60 -5.21 -4.48 2.82
CA LEU A 60 -5.04 -3.28 3.64
C LEU A 60 -3.59 -2.79 3.65
N PHE A 61 -2.62 -3.59 3.19
CA PHE A 61 -1.21 -3.20 3.12
C PHE A 61 -0.92 -2.47 1.81
N LEU A 62 -0.73 -3.21 0.73
CA LEU A 62 -0.63 -2.69 -0.62
C LEU A 62 -1.62 -3.44 -1.52
N SER A 63 -2.32 -2.70 -2.33
CA SER A 63 -3.34 -3.20 -3.25
C SER A 63 -3.12 -2.65 -4.66
N ASP A 64 -3.76 -3.28 -5.61
CA ASP A 64 -3.81 -2.87 -7.01
C ASP A 64 -4.83 -1.76 -7.30
N ASN A 65 -5.32 -1.09 -6.24
CA ASN A 65 -6.31 -0.02 -6.36
C ASN A 65 -5.75 1.25 -7.02
N SER A 66 -4.51 1.64 -6.68
CA SER A 66 -3.90 2.85 -7.23
C SER A 66 -3.33 2.65 -8.63
N SER A 67 -2.96 3.75 -9.28
CA SER A 67 -2.25 3.73 -10.56
C SER A 67 -0.86 3.08 -10.44
N ASN A 68 -0.34 2.59 -11.58
CA ASN A 68 1.03 2.07 -11.66
C ASN A 68 2.04 3.12 -11.24
N ASN A 69 3.12 2.66 -10.66
CA ASN A 69 4.25 3.49 -10.27
C ASN A 69 5.59 2.78 -10.55
N PRO A 70 6.65 3.55 -10.85
CA PRO A 70 8.00 3.03 -10.89
C PRO A 70 8.42 2.49 -9.52
N TYR A 71 9.07 1.33 -9.51
CA TYR A 71 9.50 0.69 -8.28
C TYR A 71 10.81 -0.08 -8.41
N LEU A 72 11.49 -0.24 -7.28
CA LEU A 72 12.53 -1.22 -7.03
C LEU A 72 12.05 -2.16 -5.94
N LYS A 73 12.06 -3.47 -6.20
CA LYS A 73 11.66 -4.50 -5.23
C LYS A 73 12.81 -5.49 -5.03
N LEU A 74 13.17 -5.69 -3.78
CA LEU A 74 14.15 -6.69 -3.37
C LEU A 74 13.43 -7.75 -2.54
N THR A 75 13.61 -9.01 -2.89
CA THR A 75 13.02 -10.13 -2.16
C THR A 75 14.13 -11.07 -1.69
N THR A 76 14.11 -11.39 -0.40
CA THR A 76 15.01 -12.36 0.21
C THR A 76 14.19 -13.48 0.83
N ASN A 77 14.53 -14.72 0.50
CA ASN A 77 13.91 -15.91 1.05
C ASN A 77 15.00 -16.71 1.79
N PHE A 78 14.84 -16.88 3.08
CA PHE A 78 15.77 -17.64 3.88
C PHE A 78 15.02 -18.50 4.89
N TRP A 79 15.19 -19.81 4.80
CA TRP A 79 14.52 -20.81 5.64
C TRP A 79 12.98 -20.64 5.63
N ARG A 80 12.40 -20.14 6.72
CA ARG A 80 10.96 -19.89 6.89
C ARG A 80 10.60 -18.41 6.82
N ILE A 81 11.55 -17.56 6.43
CA ILE A 81 11.37 -16.12 6.41
C ILE A 81 11.46 -15.65 4.96
N LYS A 82 10.46 -14.90 4.54
CA LYS A 82 10.47 -14.11 3.32
C LYS A 82 10.48 -12.64 3.70
N TYR A 83 11.47 -11.92 3.22
CA TYR A 83 11.56 -10.48 3.39
C TYR A 83 11.42 -9.79 2.04
N VAL A 84 10.57 -8.79 1.97
CA VAL A 84 10.37 -7.97 0.78
C VAL A 84 10.59 -6.51 1.16
N TYR A 85 11.49 -5.88 0.44
CA TYR A 85 11.68 -4.42 0.42
C TYR A 85 11.16 -3.88 -0.88
N LEU A 86 10.39 -2.78 -0.85
CA LEU A 86 9.84 -2.11 -2.00
C LEU A 86 10.05 -0.60 -1.88
N LEU A 87 10.67 0.00 -2.86
CA LEU A 87 10.82 1.44 -3.02
C LEU A 87 9.97 1.90 -4.20
N ASN A 88 9.07 2.85 -3.96
CA ASN A 88 8.17 3.39 -4.97
C ASN A 88 8.41 4.87 -5.22
N VAL A 89 8.26 5.29 -6.48
CA VAL A 89 8.15 6.70 -6.88
C VAL A 89 6.71 7.01 -7.21
N MET A 90 6.09 7.85 -6.41
CA MET A 90 4.66 8.16 -6.48
C MET A 90 4.40 9.64 -6.79
N ARG A 91 3.14 9.97 -7.00
CA ARG A 91 2.69 11.31 -7.28
C ARG A 91 1.53 11.70 -6.38
N TYR A 92 1.45 12.98 -6.03
CA TYR A 92 0.32 13.56 -5.34
C TYR A 92 -0.09 14.86 -6.01
N GLY A 93 -1.41 15.11 -6.09
CA GLY A 93 -1.98 16.37 -6.57
C GLY A 93 -2.23 17.33 -5.44
N GLN A 94 -2.13 18.62 -5.69
CA GLN A 94 -2.58 19.63 -4.73
C GLN A 94 -4.11 19.66 -4.71
N VAL A 95 -4.65 19.76 -3.50
CA VAL A 95 -6.09 19.92 -3.28
C VAL A 95 -6.31 21.37 -2.89
N ASN A 96 -6.96 22.16 -3.76
CA ASN A 96 -7.40 23.51 -3.46
C ASN A 96 -8.86 23.47 -3.00
N GLY A 97 -9.07 23.38 -1.69
CA GLY A 97 -10.41 23.18 -1.13
C GLY A 97 -10.97 21.81 -1.49
N PHE A 98 -12.14 21.75 -2.14
CA PHE A 98 -12.77 20.52 -2.64
C PHE A 98 -12.36 20.16 -4.08
N ASN A 99 -11.61 21.02 -4.76
CA ASN A 99 -11.18 20.78 -6.14
C ASN A 99 -9.80 20.15 -6.17
N ILE A 100 -9.70 18.97 -6.76
CA ILE A 100 -8.43 18.32 -7.07
C ILE A 100 -7.94 18.93 -8.39
N ASP A 101 -6.75 19.52 -8.35
CA ASP A 101 -6.12 19.99 -9.57
C ASP A 101 -5.63 18.79 -10.39
N ASN A 102 -6.38 18.48 -11.45
CA ASN A 102 -6.12 17.36 -12.34
C ASN A 102 -5.12 17.67 -13.45
N ASN A 103 -4.49 18.84 -13.43
CA ASN A 103 -3.46 19.16 -14.41
C ASN A 103 -2.22 18.28 -14.15
N PRO A 104 -1.82 17.41 -15.09
CA PRO A 104 -0.67 16.51 -14.89
C PRO A 104 0.64 17.22 -14.56
N SER A 105 0.80 18.50 -14.94
CA SER A 105 1.97 19.30 -14.62
C SER A 105 2.03 19.71 -13.14
N HIS A 106 0.91 19.67 -12.44
CA HIS A 106 0.79 20.05 -11.03
C HIS A 106 0.99 18.87 -10.06
N PHE A 107 1.11 17.64 -10.56
CA PHE A 107 1.43 16.50 -9.70
C PHE A 107 2.89 16.54 -9.28
N LYS A 108 3.10 16.63 -7.98
CA LYS A 108 4.41 16.61 -7.33
C LYS A 108 4.85 15.19 -7.02
N THR A 109 6.15 15.01 -6.85
CA THR A 109 6.74 13.70 -6.54
C THR A 109 6.75 13.45 -5.04
N LYS A 110 6.40 12.23 -4.66
CA LYS A 110 6.64 11.65 -3.34
C LYS A 110 7.18 10.22 -3.49
N TYR A 111 7.70 9.70 -2.41
CA TYR A 111 8.34 8.40 -2.36
C TYR A 111 7.68 7.53 -1.29
N GLY A 112 7.85 6.23 -1.42
CA GLY A 112 7.44 5.28 -0.40
C GLY A 112 8.43 4.15 -0.30
N ALA A 113 8.79 3.76 0.92
CA ALA A 113 9.57 2.57 1.22
C ALA A 113 8.71 1.63 2.08
N TYR A 114 8.63 0.37 1.69
CA TYR A 114 7.76 -0.63 2.31
C TYR A 114 8.54 -1.88 2.61
N HIS A 115 8.27 -2.45 3.78
CA HIS A 115 8.88 -3.67 4.26
C HIS A 115 7.79 -4.69 4.59
N LEU A 116 7.97 -5.91 4.13
CA LEU A 116 7.12 -7.03 4.50
C LEU A 116 8.00 -8.19 4.95
N VAL A 117 7.83 -8.60 6.20
CA VAL A 117 8.44 -9.81 6.75
C VAL A 117 7.35 -10.86 6.89
N SER A 118 7.45 -11.96 6.16
CA SER A 118 6.56 -13.11 6.29
C SER A 118 7.30 -14.26 6.95
N VAL A 119 6.75 -14.83 8.02
CA VAL A 119 7.34 -15.91 8.79
C VAL A 119 6.40 -17.11 8.81
N ASP A 120 6.82 -18.22 8.23
CA ASP A 120 6.12 -19.51 8.33
C ASP A 120 6.43 -20.15 9.68
N VAL A 121 5.64 -19.82 10.71
CA VAL A 121 5.83 -20.36 12.07
C VAL A 121 5.63 -21.88 12.08
N THR A 122 4.61 -22.34 11.36
CA THR A 122 4.32 -23.75 11.14
C THR A 122 3.94 -23.99 9.68
N LYS A 123 3.71 -25.25 9.29
CA LYS A 123 3.20 -25.58 7.94
C LYS A 123 1.78 -25.05 7.67
N TRP A 124 1.06 -24.72 8.73
CA TRP A 124 -0.34 -24.28 8.66
C TRP A 124 -0.55 -22.84 9.12
N MET A 125 0.50 -22.13 9.64
CA MET A 125 0.39 -20.78 10.14
C MET A 125 1.56 -19.90 9.68
N GLN A 126 1.22 -18.75 9.05
CA GLN A 126 2.15 -17.72 8.64
C GLN A 126 1.75 -16.38 9.27
N PHE A 127 2.73 -15.65 9.75
CA PHE A 127 2.59 -14.25 10.16
C PHE A 127 3.28 -13.33 9.17
N ASN A 128 2.68 -12.16 8.98
CA ASN A 128 3.21 -11.08 8.15
C ASN A 128 3.32 -9.82 9.00
N PHE A 129 4.47 -9.17 8.96
CA PHE A 129 4.70 -7.86 9.54
C PHE A 129 4.95 -6.89 8.41
N PHE A 130 4.17 -5.82 8.39
CA PHE A 130 4.23 -4.78 7.38
C PHE A 130 4.61 -3.46 8.02
N GLU A 131 5.51 -2.74 7.39
CA GLU A 131 5.86 -1.36 7.70
C GLU A 131 6.00 -0.58 6.41
N GLY A 132 5.47 0.64 6.37
CA GLY A 132 5.60 1.52 5.23
C GLY A 132 5.80 2.95 5.66
N VAL A 133 6.66 3.69 4.95
CA VAL A 133 6.84 5.12 5.11
C VAL A 133 6.58 5.82 3.79
N THR A 134 5.89 6.95 3.84
CA THR A 134 5.72 7.85 2.70
C THR A 134 6.28 9.22 3.03
N TRP A 135 7.08 9.78 2.11
CA TRP A 135 7.66 11.12 2.24
C TRP A 135 7.64 11.86 0.91
N TYR A 136 7.75 13.17 0.97
CA TYR A 136 7.71 14.02 -0.20
C TYR A 136 9.07 14.64 -0.54
N HIS A 137 9.21 15.02 -1.81
CA HIS A 137 10.47 15.49 -2.38
C HIS A 137 10.95 16.82 -1.78
N ASN A 138 10.03 17.74 -1.52
CA ASN A 138 10.33 19.09 -1.02
C ASN A 138 9.70 19.30 0.35
N ASP A 139 10.49 19.40 1.37
CA ASP A 139 10.09 19.94 2.66
C ASP A 139 10.16 21.47 2.62
N SER A 140 9.40 22.15 3.49
CA SER A 140 9.34 23.62 3.56
C SER A 140 10.72 24.28 3.62
N ASN A 141 11.72 23.57 4.15
CA ASN A 141 13.04 24.10 4.43
C ASN A 141 14.15 23.47 3.59
N ARG A 142 13.90 22.38 2.87
CA ARG A 142 14.94 21.68 2.09
C ARG A 142 14.35 20.78 1.00
N VAL A 143 15.13 20.58 -0.07
CA VAL A 143 14.91 19.52 -1.05
C VAL A 143 15.45 18.21 -0.46
N ARG A 144 14.57 17.25 -0.16
CA ARG A 144 14.97 15.96 0.44
C ARG A 144 15.33 14.92 -0.62
N GLY A 145 14.62 14.93 -1.74
CA GLY A 145 14.79 13.93 -2.77
C GLY A 145 14.47 12.51 -2.26
N MET A 146 15.22 11.54 -2.72
CA MET A 146 15.24 10.19 -2.17
C MET A 146 16.03 10.20 -0.86
N GLU A 147 15.36 10.02 0.27
CA GLU A 147 16.00 9.96 1.58
C GLU A 147 16.82 8.69 1.73
N VAL A 148 18.13 8.82 1.79
CA VAL A 148 19.08 7.69 1.82
C VAL A 148 18.83 6.77 3.02
N SER A 149 18.39 7.32 4.13
CA SER A 149 18.10 6.55 5.35
C SER A 149 16.95 5.54 5.16
N TYR A 150 16.02 5.82 4.25
CA TYR A 150 14.93 4.90 3.91
C TYR A 150 15.28 3.93 2.78
N LEU A 151 16.43 4.11 2.13
CA LEU A 151 16.93 3.18 1.10
C LEU A 151 17.57 1.93 1.70
N ILE A 152 17.83 1.93 3.01
CA ILE A 152 18.43 0.79 3.70
C ILE A 152 17.39 -0.33 3.76
N PRO A 153 17.62 -1.47 3.12
CA PRO A 153 16.67 -2.57 3.08
C PRO A 153 16.71 -3.39 4.38
N VAL A 154 16.50 -2.73 5.51
CA VAL A 154 16.41 -3.35 6.84
C VAL A 154 15.07 -2.98 7.45
N ALA A 155 14.33 -3.95 7.97
CA ALA A 155 13.10 -3.72 8.69
C ALA A 155 13.28 -2.75 9.87
N PHE A 156 12.22 -2.03 10.24
CA PHE A 156 12.15 -1.03 11.32
C PHE A 156 12.58 0.39 10.90
N ILE A 157 11.76 0.99 10.03
CA ILE A 157 11.91 2.39 9.60
C ILE A 157 11.54 3.36 10.73
N ARG A 158 10.65 2.97 11.65
CA ARG A 158 10.16 3.85 12.73
C ARG A 158 11.27 4.52 13.56
N PRO A 159 12.34 3.83 13.98
CA PRO A 159 13.47 4.48 14.65
C PRO A 159 14.21 5.49 13.76
N VAL A 160 14.25 5.26 12.46
CA VAL A 160 14.88 6.15 11.47
C VAL A 160 14.05 7.43 11.33
N GLU A 161 12.73 7.32 11.22
CA GLU A 161 11.81 8.45 11.19
C GLU A 161 11.96 9.35 12.42
N PHE A 162 11.99 8.76 13.62
CA PHE A 162 12.22 9.52 14.85
C PHE A 162 13.57 10.25 14.86
N ALA A 163 14.61 9.62 14.35
CA ALA A 163 15.95 10.23 14.27
C ALA A 163 16.00 11.40 13.28
N LEU A 164 15.23 11.35 12.20
CA LEU A 164 15.15 12.41 11.20
C LEU A 164 14.30 13.60 11.67
N GLY A 165 13.40 13.38 12.64
CA GLY A 165 12.47 14.41 13.13
C GLY A 165 11.57 14.98 12.05
N SER A 166 11.26 14.17 11.03
CA SER A 166 10.48 14.60 9.87
C SER A 166 9.00 14.26 10.02
N PRO A 167 8.09 15.01 9.38
CA PRO A 167 6.67 14.76 9.41
C PRO A 167 6.25 13.68 8.42
N ASP A 168 7.02 12.61 8.29
CA ASP A 168 6.73 11.53 7.35
C ASP A 168 5.58 10.66 7.88
N ASN A 169 4.82 10.07 6.98
CA ASN A 169 3.73 9.17 7.37
C ASN A 169 4.23 7.73 7.44
N VAL A 170 4.08 7.12 8.61
CA VAL A 170 4.44 5.71 8.85
C VAL A 170 3.19 4.90 9.15
N VAL A 171 3.03 3.81 8.42
CA VAL A 171 1.96 2.83 8.58
C VAL A 171 2.55 1.49 9.02
N LEU A 172 1.87 0.83 9.95
CA LEU A 172 2.26 -0.48 10.47
C LEU A 172 1.14 -1.49 10.23
N GLY A 173 1.50 -2.74 9.95
CA GLY A 173 0.51 -3.78 9.73
C GLY A 173 0.93 -5.15 10.24
N ILE A 174 -0.05 -5.94 10.63
CA ILE A 174 0.11 -7.34 10.98
C ILE A 174 -0.89 -8.14 10.17
N GLY A 175 -0.42 -9.23 9.56
CA GLY A 175 -1.27 -10.18 8.85
C GLY A 175 -1.04 -11.60 9.37
N MET A 176 -2.06 -12.43 9.24
CA MET A 176 -1.98 -13.84 9.55
C MET A 176 -2.70 -14.65 8.48
N LYS A 177 -2.12 -15.78 8.14
CA LYS A 177 -2.71 -16.81 7.31
C LYS A 177 -2.72 -18.13 8.08
N PHE A 178 -3.88 -18.74 8.15
CA PHE A 178 -4.11 -19.98 8.84
C PHE A 178 -4.75 -21.02 7.91
N LYS A 179 -4.07 -22.13 7.68
CA LYS A 179 -4.55 -23.25 6.89
C LYS A 179 -5.18 -24.29 7.84
N ALA A 180 -6.50 -24.23 8.00
CA ALA A 180 -7.24 -25.22 8.82
C ALA A 180 -7.21 -26.62 8.19
N SER A 181 -7.13 -26.69 6.85
CA SER A 181 -6.92 -27.89 6.07
C SER A 181 -6.27 -27.53 4.73
N PRO A 182 -5.85 -28.51 3.91
CA PRO A 182 -5.36 -28.22 2.55
C PRO A 182 -6.35 -27.45 1.67
N LYS A 183 -7.64 -27.48 2.02
CA LYS A 183 -8.73 -26.85 1.26
C LYS A 183 -9.38 -25.67 1.97
N GLN A 184 -8.93 -25.30 3.17
CA GLN A 184 -9.56 -24.23 3.97
C GLN A 184 -8.50 -23.30 4.53
N ILE A 185 -8.59 -22.03 4.16
CA ILE A 185 -7.64 -20.99 4.54
C ILE A 185 -8.42 -19.82 5.16
N PHE A 186 -8.02 -19.41 6.34
CA PHE A 186 -8.42 -18.18 6.98
C PHE A 186 -7.27 -17.17 6.88
N TYR A 187 -7.58 -15.90 6.69
CA TYR A 187 -6.60 -14.85 6.67
C TYR A 187 -7.13 -13.57 7.32
N THR A 188 -6.21 -12.79 7.84
CA THR A 188 -6.53 -11.49 8.43
C THR A 188 -5.41 -10.51 8.18
N GLN A 189 -5.77 -9.23 8.11
CA GLN A 189 -4.84 -8.10 8.15
C GLN A 189 -5.37 -7.06 9.14
N ILE A 190 -4.49 -6.42 9.87
CA ILE A 190 -4.77 -5.26 10.70
C ILE A 190 -3.74 -4.20 10.31
N MET A 191 -4.19 -2.99 10.04
CA MET A 191 -3.34 -1.86 9.69
C MET A 191 -3.58 -0.69 10.63
N LEU A 192 -2.49 -0.07 11.06
CA LEU A 192 -2.43 1.12 11.90
C LEU A 192 -1.72 2.22 11.11
N ASP A 193 -2.42 3.31 10.81
CA ASP A 193 -1.84 4.48 10.15
C ASP A 193 -1.39 5.51 11.20
N ASP A 194 -2.23 5.75 12.20
CA ASP A 194 -1.91 6.69 13.26
C ASP A 194 -2.54 6.22 14.58
N MET A 195 -1.75 6.19 15.65
CA MET A 195 -2.23 5.75 16.96
C MET A 195 -1.72 6.68 18.07
N ASP A 196 -2.63 7.47 18.62
CA ASP A 196 -2.37 8.20 19.88
C ASP A 196 -2.58 7.25 21.07
N VAL A 197 -1.49 6.57 21.46
CA VAL A 197 -1.49 5.60 22.57
C VAL A 197 -1.93 6.23 23.88
N ALA A 198 -1.55 7.50 24.12
CA ALA A 198 -1.89 8.22 25.36
C ALA A 198 -3.40 8.54 25.41
N ALA A 199 -3.97 8.95 24.28
CA ALA A 199 -5.39 9.21 24.16
C ALA A 199 -6.22 7.91 24.16
N ALA A 200 -5.72 6.85 23.55
CA ALA A 200 -6.35 5.53 23.56
C ALA A 200 -6.45 4.97 24.98
N ARG A 201 -5.39 5.08 25.79
CA ARG A 201 -5.39 4.67 27.21
C ARG A 201 -6.38 5.46 28.07
N LYS A 202 -6.64 6.72 27.73
CA LYS A 202 -7.57 7.60 28.45
C LYS A 202 -9.02 7.50 27.95
N GLY A 203 -9.29 6.63 26.97
CA GLY A 203 -10.61 6.51 26.34
C GLY A 203 -11.07 7.74 25.53
N LYS A 204 -10.21 8.74 25.36
CA LYS A 204 -10.54 10.04 24.73
C LYS A 204 -10.06 10.18 23.28
N GLY A 205 -9.34 9.20 22.75
CA GLY A 205 -8.68 9.30 21.44
C GLY A 205 -9.29 8.45 20.34
N PHE A 206 -10.51 7.99 20.50
CA PHE A 206 -11.11 7.01 19.59
C PHE A 206 -11.17 7.49 18.13
N TYR A 207 -11.43 8.76 17.88
CA TYR A 207 -11.48 9.33 16.52
C TYR A 207 -10.10 9.54 15.88
N ARG A 208 -9.03 9.64 16.68
CA ARG A 208 -7.65 9.83 16.18
C ARG A 208 -6.95 8.53 15.84
N THR A 209 -7.46 7.38 16.31
CA THR A 209 -6.88 6.08 16.01
C THR A 209 -7.35 5.61 14.65
N LYS A 210 -6.47 5.65 13.67
CA LYS A 210 -6.71 5.23 12.29
C LYS A 210 -6.36 3.76 12.15
N VAL A 211 -7.37 2.90 12.14
CA VAL A 211 -7.23 1.43 12.11
C VAL A 211 -8.09 0.86 10.99
N ALA A 212 -7.55 -0.13 10.29
CA ALA A 212 -8.30 -0.98 9.39
C ALA A 212 -8.09 -2.46 9.76
N ALA A 213 -9.11 -3.28 9.54
CA ALA A 213 -9.09 -4.71 9.78
C ALA A 213 -9.73 -5.47 8.63
N GLN A 214 -9.15 -6.60 8.26
CA GLN A 214 -9.66 -7.51 7.25
C GLN A 214 -9.72 -8.92 7.84
N PHE A 215 -10.80 -9.62 7.56
CA PHE A 215 -10.99 -11.03 7.86
C PHE A 215 -11.49 -11.73 6.61
N GLY A 216 -10.91 -12.87 6.26
CA GLY A 216 -11.33 -13.59 5.09
C GLY A 216 -11.20 -15.10 5.24
N TYR A 217 -11.95 -15.79 4.40
CA TYR A 217 -11.98 -17.23 4.30
C TYR A 217 -11.94 -17.64 2.83
N LYS A 218 -11.17 -18.68 2.52
CA LYS A 218 -11.14 -19.37 1.22
C LYS A 218 -11.40 -20.85 1.46
N GLY A 219 -12.36 -21.40 0.74
CA GLY A 219 -12.67 -22.83 0.71
C GLY A 219 -12.57 -23.37 -0.71
N TYR A 220 -11.87 -24.47 -0.88
CA TYR A 220 -11.70 -25.15 -2.16
C TYR A 220 -12.42 -26.51 -2.15
N ASP A 221 -13.02 -26.89 -3.25
CA ASP A 221 -13.83 -28.10 -3.39
C ASP A 221 -14.85 -28.26 -2.24
N LEU A 222 -15.60 -27.20 -1.95
CA LEU A 222 -16.58 -27.17 -0.85
C LEU A 222 -17.63 -28.27 -1.02
N PHE A 223 -18.08 -28.80 0.10
CA PHE A 223 -19.08 -29.87 0.16
C PHE A 223 -18.73 -31.10 -0.68
N LYS A 224 -17.42 -31.36 -0.91
CA LYS A 224 -16.89 -32.43 -1.78
C LYS A 224 -17.25 -32.27 -3.27
N VAL A 225 -17.75 -31.12 -3.67
CA VAL A 225 -17.96 -30.78 -5.09
C VAL A 225 -16.65 -30.28 -5.68
N LYS A 226 -16.12 -31.00 -6.67
CA LYS A 226 -14.87 -30.62 -7.36
C LYS A 226 -15.01 -29.25 -8.02
N HIS A 227 -13.99 -28.40 -7.86
CA HIS A 227 -13.91 -27.05 -8.44
C HIS A 227 -14.99 -26.09 -7.95
N LEU A 228 -15.68 -26.39 -6.83
CA LEU A 228 -16.52 -25.43 -6.15
C LEU A 228 -15.68 -24.66 -5.15
N ASP A 229 -15.18 -23.50 -5.58
CA ASP A 229 -14.38 -22.63 -4.75
C ASP A 229 -15.22 -21.48 -4.20
N PHE A 230 -14.97 -21.12 -2.95
CA PHE A 230 -15.69 -20.04 -2.27
C PHE A 230 -14.71 -19.13 -1.57
N GLN A 231 -14.93 -17.83 -1.69
CA GLN A 231 -14.21 -16.81 -0.95
C GLN A 231 -15.19 -15.81 -0.35
N THR A 232 -14.99 -15.46 0.90
CA THR A 232 -15.68 -14.35 1.57
C THR A 232 -14.69 -13.49 2.32
N GLU A 233 -14.97 -12.20 2.38
CA GLU A 233 -14.07 -11.22 2.98
C GLU A 233 -14.88 -10.10 3.64
N LEU A 234 -14.49 -9.71 4.84
CA LEU A 234 -14.99 -8.55 5.55
C LEU A 234 -13.85 -7.56 5.73
N ASN A 235 -14.02 -6.35 5.22
CA ASN A 235 -13.10 -5.24 5.39
C ASN A 235 -13.76 -4.15 6.21
N LEU A 236 -13.10 -3.74 7.29
CA LEU A 236 -13.52 -2.68 8.19
C LEU A 236 -12.44 -1.61 8.18
N VAL A 237 -12.71 -0.48 7.58
CA VAL A 237 -11.77 0.64 7.47
C VAL A 237 -12.40 1.86 8.14
N ARG A 238 -11.72 2.39 9.15
CA ARG A 238 -12.18 3.61 9.81
C ARG A 238 -12.01 4.82 8.90
N PRO A 239 -12.86 5.85 9.03
CA PRO A 239 -12.70 7.09 8.29
C PRO A 239 -11.30 7.67 8.44
N PHE A 240 -10.75 8.21 7.35
CA PHE A 240 -9.44 8.85 7.26
C PHE A 240 -8.23 7.93 7.46
N VAL A 241 -8.38 6.61 7.58
CA VAL A 241 -7.27 5.67 7.35
C VAL A 241 -6.75 5.91 5.93
N TYR A 242 -5.44 5.95 5.76
CA TYR A 242 -4.72 6.29 4.52
C TYR A 242 -4.75 7.77 4.11
N ALA A 243 -5.46 8.65 4.84
CA ALA A 243 -5.56 10.06 4.53
C ALA A 243 -4.93 10.94 5.63
N HIS A 244 -4.22 11.97 5.22
CA HIS A 244 -3.67 13.01 6.09
C HIS A 244 -4.16 14.39 5.67
N LYS A 245 -3.99 15.40 6.55
CA LYS A 245 -4.34 16.79 6.23
C LYS A 245 -3.58 17.29 5.00
N ALA A 246 -2.34 16.84 4.86
CA ALA A 246 -1.47 17.16 3.74
C ALA A 246 -1.47 15.99 2.73
N PRO A 247 -1.83 16.21 1.45
CA PRO A 247 -1.87 15.15 0.43
C PRO A 247 -0.55 14.42 0.24
N GLU A 248 0.56 15.11 0.46
CA GLU A 248 1.91 14.57 0.41
C GLU A 248 2.17 13.46 1.44
N GLN A 249 1.51 13.52 2.60
CA GLN A 249 1.63 12.56 3.69
C GLN A 249 0.62 11.41 3.58
N SER A 250 -0.40 11.55 2.73
CA SER A 250 -1.43 10.52 2.56
C SER A 250 -0.85 9.24 1.94
N TYR A 251 -1.36 8.08 2.36
CA TYR A 251 -0.99 6.76 1.84
C TYR A 251 -1.65 6.52 0.47
N THR A 252 -1.25 7.32 -0.52
CA THR A 252 -1.88 7.40 -1.85
C THR A 252 -0.86 7.54 -2.96
N ASN A 253 -1.26 7.17 -4.18
CA ASN A 253 -0.58 7.51 -5.43
C ASN A 253 -1.59 8.11 -6.39
N TYR A 254 -1.31 9.29 -6.97
CA TYR A 254 -2.28 10.08 -7.75
C TYR A 254 -3.61 10.31 -7.01
N ASN A 255 -3.54 10.56 -5.70
CA ASN A 255 -4.67 10.69 -4.77
C ASN A 255 -5.56 9.43 -4.64
N GLN A 256 -5.15 8.31 -5.20
CA GLN A 256 -5.80 7.00 -5.03
C GLN A 256 -5.11 6.23 -3.92
N SER A 257 -5.88 5.61 -3.03
CA SER A 257 -5.32 4.80 -1.93
C SER A 257 -4.41 3.69 -2.45
N LEU A 258 -3.27 3.50 -1.80
CA LEU A 258 -2.35 2.38 -2.05
C LEU A 258 -2.89 1.05 -1.51
N ALA A 259 -3.76 1.12 -0.52
CA ALA A 259 -4.52 -0.02 -0.01
C ALA A 259 -5.97 0.02 -0.52
N HIS A 260 -6.71 -1.05 -0.39
CA HIS A 260 -8.14 -1.03 -0.66
C HIS A 260 -8.87 -0.34 0.49
N PRO A 261 -9.62 0.73 0.21
CA PRO A 261 -10.43 1.41 1.22
C PRO A 261 -11.66 0.59 1.61
#